data_77db2e6ee3119c66f2d1803dc7d77b1b
#
_entry.id   77db2e6ee3119c66f2d1803dc7d77b1b
#
_cell.length_a   1.000
_cell.length_b   1.000
_cell.length_c   1.000
_cell.angle_alpha   90.00
_cell.angle_beta   90.00
_cell.angle_gamma   90.00
#
_symmetry.space_group_name_H-M   'P 1'
#
loop_
_entity.id
_entity.type
_entity.pdbx_description
1 polymer ?
#
loop_
_entity_poly.entity_id
_entity_poly.type
_entity_poly.pdbx_seq_one_letter_code
_entity_poly.pdbx_strand_id
1 'polypeptide(L)'
;MTELRRREPRYAAMAYPQPYKAQELPLKQGEVLLEYALGEKESYIFRVEPGGKTQVFRLPLGQEALEKRLGAMLAPFRQSVLRREDLEHFSLRDAAALYNEIISPALTGVAPGTRLIIVPDGALGAFPYEALVVKAGPDWGKCTLVGDSWPVTYSQSAAILALNRHLGASHAAQALFALGDCIYTKDSSRYLAYKAGKEKAGELKHAGPEKAMTMAATDRGWGRLEFPPLPETRQTVLDLATLFQVKPQPPQVLLDVFATETKVRQTPLSQYRYLFFGTHGFLADKIAGVQEPTLVLTQVENKPPDDGFLTFSKVLQLKLDADLVTLAACMTGVGQVMQGEGVLNFARAFQQAGARSVMVALWNIPVDESLKFYSTFYKALKEGKTKLQALQVARQAVRAKEPHPYFWSGLILHGEG
;
A
#
# COMPACT_ATOMS: atom_id res chain seq x y z
N MET A 1 -26.92 -17.28 3.42
CA MET A 1 -26.35 -15.97 3.83
C MET A 1 -26.12 -15.85 5.33
N THR A 2 -27.11 -16.13 6.19
CA THR A 2 -26.95 -16.03 7.67
C THR A 2 -25.83 -16.93 8.19
N GLU A 3 -25.75 -18.18 7.71
CA GLU A 3 -24.70 -19.12 8.12
C GLU A 3 -23.30 -18.69 7.62
N LEU A 4 -23.19 -18.15 6.40
CA LEU A 4 -21.94 -17.61 5.88
C LEU A 4 -21.45 -16.42 6.73
N ARG A 5 -22.36 -15.51 7.12
CA ARG A 5 -22.03 -14.39 8.02
C ARG A 5 -21.60 -14.83 9.40
N ARG A 6 -22.12 -15.95 9.88
CA ARG A 6 -21.74 -16.51 11.18
C ARG A 6 -20.36 -17.18 11.13
N ARG A 7 -20.06 -17.94 10.07
CA ARG A 7 -18.80 -18.68 9.91
C ARG A 7 -17.65 -17.83 9.42
N GLU A 8 -17.92 -16.95 8.45
CA GLU A 8 -16.93 -16.14 7.75
C GLU A 8 -17.40 -14.66 7.67
N PRO A 9 -17.48 -13.98 8.82
CA PRO A 9 -18.10 -12.64 8.89
C PRO A 9 -17.37 -11.62 8.01
N ARG A 10 -16.03 -11.70 7.90
CA ARG A 10 -15.23 -10.81 7.06
C ARG A 10 -15.51 -11.02 5.58
N TYR A 11 -15.48 -12.28 5.14
CA TYR A 11 -15.79 -12.62 3.76
C TYR A 11 -17.20 -12.18 3.39
N ALA A 12 -18.17 -12.50 4.24
CA ALA A 12 -19.56 -12.14 4.00
C ALA A 12 -19.79 -10.62 3.94
N ALA A 13 -19.10 -9.85 4.79
CA ALA A 13 -19.21 -8.38 4.78
C ALA A 13 -18.59 -7.75 3.54
N MET A 14 -17.52 -8.34 2.99
CA MET A 14 -16.86 -7.84 1.79
C MET A 14 -17.50 -8.32 0.49
N ALA A 15 -17.90 -9.60 0.42
CA ALA A 15 -18.53 -10.15 -0.78
C ALA A 15 -20.00 -9.75 -0.91
N TYR A 16 -20.67 -9.50 0.21
CA TYR A 16 -22.08 -9.17 0.28
C TYR A 16 -22.31 -8.05 1.31
N PRO A 17 -21.78 -6.85 1.06
CA PRO A 17 -21.85 -5.73 1.98
C PRO A 17 -23.31 -5.39 2.27
N GLN A 18 -23.60 -5.16 3.55
CA GLN A 18 -24.87 -4.56 3.94
C GLN A 18 -24.67 -3.04 3.97
N PRO A 19 -25.63 -2.29 3.43
CA PRO A 19 -25.57 -0.84 3.55
C PRO A 19 -25.70 -0.47 5.03
N TYR A 20 -24.78 0.37 5.49
CA TYR A 20 -24.88 1.02 6.79
C TYR A 20 -25.64 2.34 6.61
N LYS A 21 -26.54 2.64 7.55
CA LYS A 21 -27.06 4.02 7.66
C LYS A 21 -25.93 4.90 8.21
N ALA A 22 -25.89 6.16 7.82
CA ALA A 22 -24.85 7.08 8.27
C ALA A 22 -24.72 7.14 9.79
N GLN A 23 -25.85 7.02 10.52
CA GLN A 23 -25.91 7.01 11.99
C GLN A 23 -25.30 5.76 12.62
N GLU A 24 -25.21 4.66 11.85
CA GLU A 24 -24.68 3.37 12.32
C GLU A 24 -23.17 3.27 12.09
N LEU A 25 -22.58 4.22 11.33
CA LEU A 25 -21.14 4.24 11.11
C LEU A 25 -20.42 4.60 12.41
N PRO A 26 -19.47 3.77 12.86
CA PRO A 26 -18.77 3.96 14.13
C PRO A 26 -17.66 5.03 14.01
N LEU A 27 -18.00 6.23 13.54
CA LEU A 27 -17.09 7.37 13.46
C LEU A 27 -16.82 7.92 14.85
N LYS A 28 -15.57 8.21 15.14
CA LYS A 28 -15.12 8.80 16.42
C LYS A 28 -15.16 10.32 16.34
N GLN A 29 -15.23 10.98 17.51
CA GLN A 29 -15.04 12.42 17.56
C GLN A 29 -13.68 12.81 16.97
N GLY A 30 -13.65 13.86 16.16
CA GLY A 30 -12.45 14.28 15.44
C GLY A 30 -12.18 13.49 14.14
N GLU A 31 -13.16 12.76 13.64
CA GLU A 31 -13.11 12.08 12.34
C GLU A 31 -14.20 12.59 11.40
N VAL A 32 -13.88 12.57 10.11
CA VAL A 32 -14.82 12.82 9.02
C VAL A 32 -14.57 11.79 7.93
N LEU A 33 -15.63 11.13 7.46
CA LEU A 33 -15.57 10.24 6.31
C LEU A 33 -15.98 11.02 5.07
N LEU A 34 -15.17 10.91 4.00
CA LEU A 34 -15.43 11.48 2.68
C LEU A 34 -15.52 10.33 1.68
N GLU A 35 -16.74 10.00 1.25
CA GLU A 35 -17.00 8.97 0.26
C GLU A 35 -17.29 9.60 -1.09
N TYR A 36 -16.58 9.15 -2.11
CA TYR A 36 -16.70 9.64 -3.48
C TYR A 36 -17.59 8.73 -4.30
N ALA A 37 -18.37 9.34 -5.20
CA ALA A 37 -19.10 8.65 -6.24
C ALA A 37 -18.88 9.37 -7.57
N LEU A 38 -18.17 8.73 -8.48
CA LEU A 38 -17.86 9.28 -9.80
C LEU A 38 -18.98 8.96 -10.78
N GLY A 39 -19.51 9.98 -11.41
CA GLY A 39 -20.46 9.87 -12.50
C GLY A 39 -19.84 10.26 -13.84
N GLU A 40 -20.56 10.05 -14.94
CA GLU A 40 -20.07 10.34 -16.30
C GLU A 40 -19.72 11.81 -16.52
N LYS A 41 -20.58 12.73 -16.06
CA LYS A 41 -20.44 14.20 -16.28
C LYS A 41 -20.08 14.97 -15.04
N GLU A 42 -20.51 14.51 -13.90
CA GLU A 42 -20.30 15.13 -12.59
C GLU A 42 -20.16 14.06 -11.52
N SER A 43 -19.51 14.39 -10.43
CA SER A 43 -19.24 13.48 -9.33
C SER A 43 -19.72 14.07 -8.01
N TYR A 44 -19.73 13.27 -6.95
CA TYR A 44 -20.23 13.70 -5.65
C TYR A 44 -19.28 13.26 -4.53
N ILE A 45 -19.25 14.07 -3.46
CA ILE A 45 -18.64 13.72 -2.18
C ILE A 45 -19.74 13.66 -1.14
N PHE A 46 -19.84 12.56 -0.43
CA PHE A 46 -20.65 12.41 0.77
C PHE A 46 -19.76 12.60 1.98
N ARG A 47 -19.92 13.72 2.69
CA ARG A 47 -19.26 13.96 3.97
C ARG A 47 -20.14 13.44 5.09
N VAL A 48 -19.62 12.49 5.88
CA VAL A 48 -20.30 11.94 7.05
C VAL A 48 -19.50 12.27 8.30
N GLU A 49 -20.17 12.89 9.27
CA GLU A 49 -19.63 13.25 10.58
C GLU A 49 -20.13 12.27 11.67
N PRO A 50 -19.50 12.20 12.84
CA PRO A 50 -20.00 11.41 13.96
C PRO A 50 -21.47 11.69 14.27
N GLY A 51 -22.23 10.61 14.52
CA GLY A 51 -23.68 10.71 14.70
C GLY A 51 -24.50 10.73 13.41
N GLY A 52 -23.81 10.62 12.23
CA GLY A 52 -24.47 10.40 10.95
C GLY A 52 -24.93 11.69 10.23
N LYS A 53 -24.49 12.84 10.68
CA LYS A 53 -24.74 14.09 9.95
C LYS A 53 -24.07 13.98 8.58
N THR A 54 -24.86 14.07 7.51
CA THR A 54 -24.39 13.87 6.13
C THR A 54 -24.61 15.14 5.32
N GLN A 55 -23.60 15.51 4.52
CA GLN A 55 -23.66 16.57 3.54
C GLN A 55 -23.18 16.06 2.20
N VAL A 56 -23.76 16.53 1.11
CA VAL A 56 -23.41 16.13 -0.26
C VAL A 56 -22.85 17.33 -1.00
N PHE A 57 -21.70 17.14 -1.63
CA PHE A 57 -21.03 18.18 -2.42
C PHE A 57 -20.91 17.69 -3.86
N ARG A 58 -21.33 18.52 -4.80
CA ARG A 58 -21.20 18.25 -6.23
C ARG A 58 -19.82 18.67 -6.70
N LEU A 59 -19.18 17.81 -7.48
CA LEU A 59 -17.92 18.08 -8.18
C LEU A 59 -18.22 18.27 -9.68
N PRO A 60 -17.71 19.34 -10.30
CA PRO A 60 -17.99 19.64 -11.71
C PRO A 60 -17.17 18.79 -12.70
N LEU A 61 -16.62 17.65 -12.25
CA LEU A 61 -15.78 16.74 -13.02
C LEU A 61 -16.40 15.34 -13.04
N GLY A 62 -16.56 14.78 -14.23
CA GLY A 62 -16.94 13.39 -14.39
C GLY A 62 -15.72 12.45 -14.35
N GLN A 63 -16.01 11.14 -14.33
CA GLN A 63 -15.02 10.08 -14.20
C GLN A 63 -13.90 10.18 -15.24
N GLU A 64 -14.24 10.27 -16.54
CA GLU A 64 -13.25 10.31 -17.63
C GLU A 64 -12.30 11.51 -17.52
N ALA A 65 -12.83 12.70 -17.16
CA ALA A 65 -12.03 13.91 -17.00
C ALA A 65 -11.05 13.77 -15.82
N LEU A 66 -11.48 13.19 -14.71
CA LEU A 66 -10.64 12.89 -13.55
C LEU A 66 -9.56 11.84 -13.89
N GLU A 67 -9.93 10.74 -14.53
CA GLU A 67 -8.98 9.69 -14.96
C GLU A 67 -7.89 10.23 -15.87
N LYS A 68 -8.28 11.00 -16.88
CA LYS A 68 -7.34 11.65 -17.80
C LYS A 68 -6.38 12.58 -17.08
N ARG A 69 -6.90 13.42 -16.18
CA ARG A 69 -6.10 14.42 -15.45
C ARG A 69 -5.15 13.75 -14.45
N LEU A 70 -5.65 12.84 -13.62
CA LEU A 70 -4.82 12.09 -12.67
C LEU A 70 -3.81 11.19 -13.37
N GLY A 71 -4.22 10.55 -14.48
CA GLY A 71 -3.33 9.78 -15.33
C GLY A 71 -2.16 10.59 -15.83
N ALA A 72 -2.39 11.78 -16.36
CA ALA A 72 -1.34 12.69 -16.83
C ALA A 72 -0.39 13.14 -15.71
N MET A 73 -0.94 13.49 -14.53
CA MET A 73 -0.15 13.92 -13.37
C MET A 73 0.73 12.81 -12.80
N LEU A 74 0.25 11.58 -12.76
CA LEU A 74 0.92 10.46 -12.10
C LEU A 74 1.69 9.54 -13.06
N ALA A 75 1.49 9.67 -14.39
CA ALA A 75 2.16 8.83 -15.38
C ALA A 75 3.69 8.80 -15.23
N PRO A 76 4.39 9.92 -14.98
CA PRO A 76 5.83 9.91 -14.78
C PRO A 76 6.27 9.10 -13.56
N PHE A 77 5.51 9.13 -12.47
CA PHE A 77 5.85 8.42 -11.23
C PHE A 77 5.79 6.89 -11.34
N ARG A 78 5.21 6.40 -12.42
CA ARG A 78 5.01 4.98 -12.72
C ARG A 78 6.00 4.43 -13.73
N GLN A 79 6.96 5.26 -14.17
CA GLN A 79 8.04 4.82 -15.04
C GLN A 79 9.13 4.11 -14.23
N SER A 80 9.86 3.20 -14.89
CA SER A 80 10.98 2.47 -14.27
C SER A 80 12.19 3.40 -14.00
N VAL A 81 12.31 4.47 -14.76
CA VAL A 81 13.36 5.49 -14.60
C VAL A 81 12.67 6.85 -14.58
N LEU A 82 12.73 7.53 -13.46
CA LEU A 82 12.21 8.88 -13.29
C LEU A 82 13.37 9.88 -13.50
N ARG A 83 13.17 10.87 -14.35
CA ARG A 83 14.05 12.01 -14.48
C ARG A 83 13.57 13.16 -13.60
N ARG A 84 14.48 14.05 -13.21
CA ARG A 84 14.10 15.18 -12.35
C ARG A 84 13.08 16.12 -13.03
N GLU A 85 13.15 16.26 -14.34
CA GLU A 85 12.19 17.00 -15.17
C GLU A 85 10.78 16.39 -15.15
N ASP A 86 10.66 15.08 -14.96
CA ASP A 86 9.37 14.39 -14.90
C ASP A 86 8.57 14.77 -13.65
N LEU A 87 9.23 15.30 -12.62
CA LEU A 87 8.56 15.78 -11.39
C LEU A 87 7.66 16.99 -11.66
N GLU A 88 7.95 17.78 -12.70
CA GLU A 88 7.17 18.96 -13.07
C GLU A 88 5.74 18.62 -13.52
N HIS A 89 5.49 17.38 -13.92
CA HIS A 89 4.13 16.90 -14.25
C HIS A 89 3.18 16.87 -13.04
N PHE A 90 3.72 16.81 -11.83
CA PHE A 90 2.97 17.00 -10.60
C PHE A 90 3.26 18.38 -10.05
N SER A 91 2.70 19.39 -10.67
CA SER A 91 3.00 20.79 -10.33
C SER A 91 2.21 21.28 -9.12
N LEU A 92 2.76 22.31 -8.43
CA LEU A 92 2.06 23.03 -7.36
C LEU A 92 0.72 23.60 -7.82
N ARG A 93 0.68 24.12 -9.06
CA ARG A 93 -0.53 24.67 -9.66
C ARG A 93 -1.61 23.62 -9.84
N ASP A 94 -1.24 22.46 -10.35
CA ASP A 94 -2.19 21.37 -10.61
C ASP A 94 -2.68 20.75 -9.31
N ALA A 95 -1.79 20.59 -8.32
CA ALA A 95 -2.16 20.12 -6.99
C ALA A 95 -3.10 21.09 -6.25
N ALA A 96 -2.92 22.42 -6.41
CA ALA A 96 -3.81 23.44 -5.85
C ALA A 96 -5.16 23.48 -6.58
N ALA A 97 -5.14 23.39 -7.92
CA ALA A 97 -6.37 23.34 -8.69
C ALA A 97 -7.20 22.11 -8.35
N LEU A 98 -6.53 20.94 -8.26
CA LEU A 98 -7.20 19.69 -7.90
C LEU A 98 -7.75 19.72 -6.47
N TYR A 99 -7.03 20.33 -5.50
CA TYR A 99 -7.55 20.57 -4.16
C TYR A 99 -8.90 21.26 -4.18
N ASN A 100 -8.99 22.38 -4.91
CA ASN A 100 -10.23 23.17 -5.01
C ASN A 100 -11.37 22.40 -5.67
N GLU A 101 -11.06 21.54 -6.62
CA GLU A 101 -12.07 20.83 -7.40
C GLU A 101 -12.58 19.57 -6.72
N ILE A 102 -11.73 18.81 -6.01
CA ILE A 102 -12.11 17.47 -5.55
C ILE A 102 -12.28 17.32 -4.04
N ILE A 103 -11.80 18.27 -3.20
CA ILE A 103 -11.91 18.07 -1.75
C ILE A 103 -12.25 19.35 -0.97
N SER A 104 -11.79 20.52 -1.39
CA SER A 104 -11.98 21.79 -0.67
C SER A 104 -13.44 22.07 -0.28
N PRO A 105 -14.46 21.86 -1.16
CA PRO A 105 -15.85 22.08 -0.79
C PRO A 105 -16.27 21.27 0.44
N ALA A 106 -15.81 20.01 0.52
CA ALA A 106 -16.15 19.11 1.62
C ALA A 106 -15.36 19.38 2.90
N LEU A 107 -14.30 20.19 2.86
CA LEU A 107 -13.49 20.58 4.03
C LEU A 107 -13.96 21.88 4.67
N THR A 108 -14.91 22.61 4.08
CA THR A 108 -15.46 23.83 4.67
C THR A 108 -16.06 23.54 6.04
N GLY A 109 -15.53 24.22 7.08
CA GLY A 109 -15.93 24.02 8.47
C GLY A 109 -15.35 22.78 9.17
N VAL A 110 -14.48 22.00 8.50
CA VAL A 110 -13.74 20.90 9.14
C VAL A 110 -12.50 21.46 9.81
N ALA A 111 -12.42 21.32 11.14
CA ALA A 111 -11.29 21.84 11.92
C ALA A 111 -9.96 21.17 11.54
N PRO A 112 -8.83 21.89 11.49
CA PRO A 112 -7.51 21.28 11.38
C PRO A 112 -7.28 20.24 12.50
N GLY A 113 -6.56 19.17 12.19
CA GLY A 113 -6.36 18.03 13.11
C GLY A 113 -7.47 16.97 13.03
N THR A 114 -8.62 17.25 12.41
CA THR A 114 -9.63 16.25 12.14
C THR A 114 -9.09 15.19 11.18
N ARG A 115 -9.21 13.91 11.54
CA ARG A 115 -8.82 12.80 10.68
C ARG A 115 -9.79 12.66 9.51
N LEU A 116 -9.27 12.68 8.30
CA LEU A 116 -10.03 12.36 7.10
C LEU A 116 -9.93 10.87 6.79
N ILE A 117 -11.08 10.22 6.65
CA ILE A 117 -11.19 8.85 6.18
C ILE A 117 -11.74 8.93 4.75
N ILE A 118 -10.85 8.73 3.78
CA ILE A 118 -11.22 8.82 2.37
C ILE A 118 -11.71 7.46 1.89
N VAL A 119 -12.89 7.43 1.30
CA VAL A 119 -13.44 6.30 0.54
C VAL A 119 -13.45 6.74 -0.93
N PRO A 120 -12.37 6.45 -1.65
CA PRO A 120 -12.22 6.92 -3.03
C PRO A 120 -13.01 6.04 -3.99
N ASP A 121 -13.36 6.59 -5.16
CA ASP A 121 -13.93 5.87 -6.28
C ASP A 121 -13.03 5.99 -7.51
N GLY A 122 -12.96 4.94 -8.33
CA GLY A 122 -12.19 4.89 -9.58
C GLY A 122 -10.74 5.34 -9.42
N ALA A 123 -10.29 6.21 -10.32
CA ALA A 123 -8.91 6.70 -10.35
C ALA A 123 -8.46 7.45 -9.09
N LEU A 124 -9.39 7.99 -8.31
CA LEU A 124 -9.11 8.66 -7.04
C LEU A 124 -8.49 7.71 -6.00
N GLY A 125 -8.69 6.39 -6.13
CA GLY A 125 -8.08 5.39 -5.27
C GLY A 125 -6.57 5.25 -5.39
N ALA A 126 -5.99 5.75 -6.48
CA ALA A 126 -4.55 5.74 -6.72
C ALA A 126 -3.89 7.12 -6.52
N PHE A 127 -4.56 8.04 -5.87
CA PHE A 127 -4.11 9.41 -5.66
C PHE A 127 -3.89 9.72 -4.17
N PRO A 128 -2.72 10.30 -3.79
CA PRO A 128 -2.46 10.68 -2.40
C PRO A 128 -3.08 12.06 -2.10
N TYR A 129 -4.22 12.09 -1.46
CA TYR A 129 -4.91 13.35 -1.10
C TYR A 129 -4.06 14.24 -0.20
N GLU A 130 -3.18 13.67 0.61
CA GLU A 130 -2.27 14.41 1.49
C GLU A 130 -1.31 15.34 0.75
N ALA A 131 -1.08 15.09 -0.55
CA ALA A 131 -0.19 15.89 -1.41
C ALA A 131 -0.89 17.11 -2.05
N LEU A 132 -2.20 17.25 -1.88
CA LEU A 132 -2.96 18.37 -2.41
C LEU A 132 -2.60 19.69 -1.70
N VAL A 133 -2.50 20.77 -2.46
CA VAL A 133 -2.05 22.08 -1.96
C VAL A 133 -3.24 22.91 -1.47
N VAL A 134 -3.30 23.13 -0.16
CA VAL A 134 -4.29 24.00 0.49
C VAL A 134 -3.91 25.47 0.35
N LYS A 135 -2.62 25.77 0.58
CA LYS A 135 -2.06 27.12 0.42
C LYS A 135 -0.74 27.03 -0.32
N ALA A 136 -0.69 27.63 -1.49
CA ALA A 136 0.51 27.66 -2.30
C ALA A 136 1.62 28.51 -1.66
N GLY A 137 2.84 28.04 -1.79
CA GLY A 137 4.07 28.75 -1.49
C GLY A 137 4.94 28.88 -2.76
N PRO A 138 6.14 29.43 -2.66
CA PRO A 138 7.05 29.54 -3.79
C PRO A 138 7.63 28.19 -4.25
N ASP A 139 7.65 27.19 -3.37
CA ASP A 139 8.12 25.83 -3.62
C ASP A 139 7.38 24.83 -2.75
N TRP A 140 7.55 23.52 -2.99
CA TRP A 140 6.90 22.43 -2.25
C TRP A 140 7.20 22.44 -0.75
N GLY A 141 8.37 22.90 -0.34
CA GLY A 141 8.78 22.98 1.07
C GLY A 141 8.05 24.06 1.86
N LYS A 142 7.46 25.05 1.16
CA LYS A 142 6.77 26.20 1.76
C LYS A 142 5.28 26.22 1.50
N CYS A 143 4.73 25.13 0.94
CA CYS A 143 3.29 24.96 0.78
C CYS A 143 2.66 24.39 2.06
N THR A 144 1.39 24.75 2.30
CA THR A 144 0.54 23.98 3.23
C THR A 144 -0.24 22.95 2.42
N LEU A 145 -0.12 21.70 2.81
CA LEU A 145 -0.79 20.58 2.14
C LEU A 145 -1.96 20.05 2.97
N VAL A 146 -2.84 19.27 2.33
CA VAL A 146 -3.94 18.60 3.03
C VAL A 146 -3.40 17.76 4.20
N GLY A 147 -2.33 16.98 3.98
CA GLY A 147 -1.72 16.16 5.03
C GLY A 147 -1.10 16.93 6.19
N ASP A 148 -0.81 18.23 6.04
CA ASP A 148 -0.33 19.10 7.11
C ASP A 148 -1.47 19.54 8.04
N SER A 149 -2.67 19.72 7.47
CA SER A 149 -3.85 20.20 8.18
C SER A 149 -4.76 19.08 8.68
N TRP A 150 -4.87 18.01 7.90
CA TRP A 150 -5.76 16.89 8.18
C TRP A 150 -5.03 15.56 7.99
N PRO A 151 -4.88 14.75 9.04
CA PRO A 151 -4.37 13.37 8.90
C PRO A 151 -5.29 12.53 8.02
N VAL A 152 -4.74 11.84 7.00
CA VAL A 152 -5.51 11.08 6.00
C VAL A 152 -5.28 9.58 6.15
N THR A 153 -6.37 8.83 6.12
CA THR A 153 -6.39 7.38 5.93
C THR A 153 -7.41 7.01 4.88
N TYR A 154 -7.30 5.81 4.34
CA TYR A 154 -8.16 5.33 3.26
C TYR A 154 -9.00 4.15 3.73
N SER A 155 -10.20 4.02 3.21
CA SER A 155 -11.04 2.83 3.34
C SER A 155 -11.63 2.47 1.99
N GLN A 156 -11.89 1.19 1.75
CA GLN A 156 -12.49 0.72 0.51
C GLN A 156 -14.00 1.02 0.46
N SER A 157 -14.63 1.10 1.64
CA SER A 157 -16.02 1.50 1.82
C SER A 157 -16.29 1.84 3.28
N ALA A 158 -17.39 2.54 3.54
CA ALA A 158 -17.89 2.76 4.90
C ALA A 158 -18.18 1.44 5.63
N ALA A 159 -18.66 0.41 4.91
CA ALA A 159 -18.93 -0.92 5.49
C ALA A 159 -17.65 -1.63 5.96
N ILE A 160 -16.56 -1.53 5.20
CA ILE A 160 -15.26 -2.12 5.59
C ILE A 160 -14.68 -1.38 6.80
N LEU A 161 -14.81 -0.07 6.87
CA LEU A 161 -14.43 0.70 8.05
C LEU A 161 -15.19 0.21 9.29
N ALA A 162 -16.52 0.08 9.20
CA ALA A 162 -17.35 -0.39 10.29
C ALA A 162 -16.96 -1.80 10.73
N LEU A 163 -16.77 -2.72 9.78
CA LEU A 163 -16.33 -4.09 10.06
C LEU A 163 -14.99 -4.12 10.81
N ASN A 164 -13.98 -3.39 10.33
CA ASN A 164 -12.67 -3.38 10.97
C ASN A 164 -12.73 -2.87 12.41
N ARG A 165 -13.60 -1.89 12.69
CA ARG A 165 -13.81 -1.35 14.04
C ARG A 165 -14.52 -2.33 14.97
N HIS A 166 -15.47 -3.10 14.45
CA HIS A 166 -16.14 -4.15 15.23
C HIS A 166 -15.21 -5.31 15.60
N LEU A 167 -14.20 -5.60 14.77
CA LEU A 167 -13.24 -6.66 15.04
C LEU A 167 -12.22 -6.32 16.14
N GLY A 168 -12.12 -5.06 16.52
CA GLY A 168 -11.23 -4.59 17.58
C GLY A 168 -9.73 -4.71 17.27
N ALA A 169 -8.91 -4.62 18.32
CA ALA A 169 -7.45 -4.70 18.23
C ALA A 169 -6.95 -6.11 17.87
N SER A 170 -5.71 -6.22 17.40
CA SER A 170 -5.03 -7.50 17.21
C SER A 170 -4.70 -8.17 18.54
N HIS A 171 -4.84 -9.47 18.60
CA HIS A 171 -4.44 -10.31 19.73
C HIS A 171 -3.12 -11.04 19.43
N ALA A 172 -2.45 -10.74 18.33
CA ALA A 172 -1.20 -11.37 17.93
C ALA A 172 -0.09 -11.14 18.97
N ALA A 173 0.49 -12.23 19.45
CA ALA A 173 1.46 -12.21 20.53
C ALA A 173 2.87 -11.83 20.09
N GLN A 174 3.22 -12.05 18.80
CA GLN A 174 4.53 -11.79 18.25
C GLN A 174 4.55 -10.44 17.52
N ALA A 175 5.66 -9.72 17.67
CA ALA A 175 5.74 -8.35 17.14
C ALA A 175 5.81 -8.32 15.61
N LEU A 176 6.69 -9.13 14.98
CA LEU A 176 7.08 -8.95 13.59
C LEU A 176 7.18 -10.28 12.83
N PHE A 177 6.60 -10.31 11.65
CA PHE A 177 6.97 -11.16 10.52
C PHE A 177 7.51 -10.26 9.41
N ALA A 178 8.66 -10.60 8.83
CA ALA A 178 9.23 -9.83 7.75
C ALA A 178 9.81 -10.72 6.64
N LEU A 179 9.58 -10.32 5.39
CA LEU A 179 10.06 -11.01 4.20
C LEU A 179 10.72 -9.99 3.26
N GLY A 180 11.87 -10.36 2.69
CA GLY A 180 12.55 -9.54 1.69
C GLY A 180 13.67 -10.26 0.99
N ASP A 181 14.37 -9.53 0.12
CA ASP A 181 15.57 -10.02 -0.61
C ASP A 181 15.33 -11.33 -1.37
N CYS A 182 14.20 -11.40 -2.07
CA CYS A 182 13.80 -12.57 -2.82
C CYS A 182 14.80 -12.93 -3.93
N ILE A 183 14.91 -14.22 -4.22
CA ILE A 183 15.69 -14.75 -5.35
C ILE A 183 14.74 -15.07 -6.50
N TYR A 184 14.89 -14.36 -7.61
CA TYR A 184 13.95 -14.44 -8.74
C TYR A 184 14.39 -15.42 -9.83
N THR A 185 15.66 -15.84 -9.87
CA THR A 185 16.18 -16.76 -10.90
C THR A 185 17.06 -17.86 -10.32
N LYS A 186 17.07 -19.02 -10.99
CA LYS A 186 18.00 -20.10 -10.66
C LYS A 186 19.45 -19.79 -11.02
N ASP A 187 19.66 -18.80 -11.87
CA ASP A 187 20.99 -18.35 -12.30
C ASP A 187 21.57 -17.27 -11.37
N SER A 188 20.84 -16.90 -10.31
CA SER A 188 21.34 -15.98 -9.29
C SER A 188 22.64 -16.51 -8.69
N SER A 189 23.66 -15.66 -8.61
CA SER A 189 24.94 -16.02 -7.99
C SER A 189 24.78 -16.46 -6.54
N ARG A 190 23.83 -15.85 -5.83
CA ARG A 190 23.46 -16.22 -4.45
C ARG A 190 22.87 -17.63 -4.38
N TYR A 191 21.93 -17.94 -5.27
CA TYR A 191 21.36 -19.30 -5.30
C TYR A 191 22.38 -20.36 -5.67
N LEU A 192 23.25 -20.07 -6.62
CA LEU A 192 24.34 -21.00 -6.99
C LEU A 192 25.34 -21.20 -5.84
N ALA A 193 25.68 -20.15 -5.10
CA ALA A 193 26.52 -20.26 -3.91
C ALA A 193 25.87 -21.12 -2.81
N TYR A 194 24.56 -20.94 -2.59
CA TYR A 194 23.78 -21.78 -1.68
C TYR A 194 23.78 -23.24 -2.11
N LYS A 195 23.47 -23.54 -3.37
CA LYS A 195 23.46 -24.92 -3.91
C LYS A 195 24.82 -25.58 -3.85
N ALA A 196 25.90 -24.80 -3.99
CA ALA A 196 27.29 -25.31 -3.85
C ALA A 196 27.76 -25.47 -2.38
N GLY A 197 26.90 -25.16 -1.39
CA GLY A 197 27.21 -25.21 0.03
C GLY A 197 28.23 -24.15 0.50
N LYS A 198 28.47 -23.10 -0.33
CA LYS A 198 29.42 -22.03 -0.01
C LYS A 198 28.85 -21.00 0.96
N GLU A 199 27.53 -20.83 0.94
CA GLU A 199 26.81 -19.90 1.81
C GLU A 199 25.55 -20.56 2.39
N LYS A 200 25.14 -20.10 3.57
CA LYS A 200 23.95 -20.61 4.26
C LYS A 200 22.71 -19.82 3.85
N ALA A 201 21.58 -20.52 3.81
CA ALA A 201 20.29 -19.88 3.60
C ALA A 201 20.02 -18.81 4.69
N GLY A 202 19.48 -17.66 4.30
CA GLY A 202 19.27 -16.50 5.16
C GLY A 202 20.49 -15.57 5.28
N GLU A 203 21.67 -16.02 4.86
CA GLU A 203 22.94 -15.28 4.96
C GLU A 203 23.57 -14.97 3.60
N LEU A 204 22.84 -15.22 2.49
CA LEU A 204 23.39 -15.08 1.15
C LEU A 204 23.74 -13.62 0.81
N LYS A 205 24.96 -13.40 0.33
CA LYS A 205 25.50 -12.06 0.07
C LYS A 205 25.32 -11.66 -1.39
N HIS A 206 25.05 -10.39 -1.61
CA HIS A 206 25.13 -9.79 -2.93
C HIS A 206 26.60 -9.56 -3.32
N ALA A 207 27.18 -10.47 -4.08
CA ALA A 207 28.59 -10.43 -4.47
C ALA A 207 28.84 -9.73 -5.82
N GLY A 208 27.80 -9.12 -6.43
CA GLY A 208 27.87 -8.46 -7.74
C GLY A 208 26.49 -8.31 -8.39
N PRO A 209 26.45 -7.85 -9.64
CA PRO A 209 25.21 -7.69 -10.35
C PRO A 209 24.54 -9.05 -10.58
N GLU A 210 23.28 -9.16 -10.17
CA GLU A 210 22.43 -10.33 -10.42
C GLU A 210 21.53 -10.08 -11.64
N LYS A 211 21.21 -11.16 -12.35
CA LYS A 211 20.28 -11.10 -13.48
C LYS A 211 18.86 -10.89 -12.97
N ALA A 212 18.13 -9.96 -13.63
CA ALA A 212 16.70 -9.83 -13.44
C ALA A 212 15.97 -11.07 -13.96
N MET A 213 14.87 -11.45 -13.29
CA MET A 213 13.91 -12.39 -13.86
C MET A 213 13.13 -11.66 -14.96
N THR A 214 13.04 -12.32 -16.12
CA THR A 214 12.29 -11.77 -17.25
C THR A 214 11.07 -12.64 -17.54
N MET A 215 9.89 -12.04 -17.62
CA MET A 215 8.65 -12.70 -17.99
C MET A 215 8.01 -12.00 -19.19
N ALA A 216 7.27 -12.75 -20.01
CA ALA A 216 6.51 -12.17 -21.11
C ALA A 216 5.38 -11.28 -20.57
N ALA A 217 5.31 -10.04 -21.06
CA ALA A 217 4.19 -9.15 -20.78
C ALA A 217 2.98 -9.50 -21.67
N THR A 218 1.78 -9.26 -21.18
CA THR A 218 0.53 -9.56 -21.90
C THR A 218 0.17 -8.48 -22.92
N ASP A 219 0.63 -7.25 -22.76
CA ASP A 219 0.31 -6.16 -23.67
C ASP A 219 0.93 -6.40 -25.06
N ARG A 220 0.11 -6.97 -25.95
CA ARG A 220 0.32 -7.11 -27.39
C ARG A 220 1.62 -7.79 -27.86
N GLY A 221 2.16 -8.72 -27.06
CA GLY A 221 3.04 -9.78 -27.56
C GLY A 221 4.52 -9.46 -27.72
N TRP A 222 5.02 -8.26 -27.42
CA TRP A 222 6.41 -7.89 -27.66
C TRP A 222 7.16 -7.31 -26.46
N GLY A 223 6.51 -7.21 -25.28
CA GLY A 223 7.12 -6.69 -24.07
C GLY A 223 7.68 -7.78 -23.16
N ARG A 224 8.73 -7.46 -22.41
CA ARG A 224 9.26 -8.27 -21.31
C ARG A 224 9.19 -7.45 -20.03
N LEU A 225 8.76 -8.10 -18.94
CA LEU A 225 8.84 -7.56 -17.59
C LEU A 225 10.10 -8.07 -16.93
N GLU A 226 10.84 -7.17 -16.31
CA GLU A 226 12.05 -7.49 -15.58
C GLU A 226 11.83 -7.29 -14.08
N PHE A 227 12.25 -8.27 -13.30
CA PHE A 227 12.24 -8.25 -11.84
C PHE A 227 13.69 -8.28 -11.36
N PRO A 228 14.34 -7.10 -11.21
CA PRO A 228 15.68 -7.04 -10.67
C PRO A 228 15.69 -7.45 -9.20
N PRO A 229 16.82 -7.91 -8.66
CA PRO A 229 17.01 -8.08 -7.24
C PRO A 229 16.75 -6.79 -6.47
N LEU A 230 16.24 -6.92 -5.23
CA LEU A 230 15.91 -5.80 -4.34
C LEU A 230 16.75 -5.88 -3.03
N PRO A 231 18.08 -5.67 -3.10
CA PRO A 231 18.98 -5.83 -1.94
C PRO A 231 18.64 -4.89 -0.78
N GLU A 232 18.05 -3.73 -1.05
CA GLU A 232 17.60 -2.76 -0.05
C GLU A 232 16.52 -3.32 0.87
N THR A 233 15.72 -4.28 0.39
CA THR A 233 14.69 -4.92 1.21
C THR A 233 15.30 -5.80 2.28
N ARG A 234 16.50 -6.38 2.06
CA ARG A 234 17.26 -7.09 3.09
C ARG A 234 17.59 -6.15 4.24
N GLN A 235 18.14 -4.96 3.93
CA GLN A 235 18.51 -3.99 4.96
C GLN A 235 17.29 -3.60 5.78
N THR A 236 16.18 -3.26 5.13
CA THR A 236 14.92 -2.93 5.81
C THR A 236 14.48 -4.06 6.74
N VAL A 237 14.47 -5.30 6.28
CA VAL A 237 14.04 -6.47 7.07
C VAL A 237 14.95 -6.68 8.29
N LEU A 238 16.26 -6.56 8.13
CA LEU A 238 17.22 -6.70 9.24
C LEU A 238 17.11 -5.57 10.25
N ASP A 239 16.89 -4.34 9.81
CA ASP A 239 16.66 -3.18 10.67
C ASP A 239 15.37 -3.35 11.49
N LEU A 240 14.29 -3.85 10.86
CA LEU A 240 13.05 -4.17 11.56
C LEU A 240 13.24 -5.31 12.56
N ALA A 241 13.95 -6.37 12.18
CA ALA A 241 14.25 -7.48 13.10
C ALA A 241 15.02 -6.98 14.33
N THR A 242 16.02 -6.14 14.13
CA THR A 242 16.80 -5.49 15.20
C THR A 242 15.89 -4.59 16.06
N LEU A 243 15.08 -3.74 15.44
CA LEU A 243 14.17 -2.83 16.11
C LEU A 243 13.19 -3.57 17.03
N PHE A 244 12.60 -4.65 16.55
CA PHE A 244 11.64 -5.44 17.32
C PHE A 244 12.27 -6.57 18.14
N GLN A 245 13.61 -6.67 18.15
CA GLN A 245 14.37 -7.70 18.89
C GLN A 245 13.97 -9.12 18.49
N VAL A 246 13.75 -9.32 17.18
CA VAL A 246 13.41 -10.62 16.58
C VAL A 246 14.66 -11.21 15.94
N LYS A 247 14.88 -12.52 16.08
CA LYS A 247 15.98 -13.19 15.40
C LYS A 247 15.75 -13.16 13.88
N PRO A 248 16.75 -12.77 13.07
CA PRO A 248 16.62 -12.69 11.62
C PRO A 248 16.68 -14.08 10.94
N GLN A 249 15.78 -14.97 11.31
CA GLN A 249 15.68 -16.34 10.82
C GLN A 249 14.22 -16.82 10.77
N PRO A 250 13.92 -17.86 9.96
CA PRO A 250 12.59 -18.48 9.96
C PRO A 250 12.15 -18.93 11.35
N PRO A 251 10.84 -18.91 11.64
CA PRO A 251 9.76 -18.53 10.72
C PRO A 251 9.44 -17.02 10.69
N GLN A 252 10.06 -16.21 11.55
CA GLN A 252 9.72 -14.78 11.74
C GLN A 252 10.31 -13.89 10.66
N VAL A 253 11.51 -14.24 10.16
CA VAL A 253 12.19 -13.50 9.11
C VAL A 253 12.54 -14.44 7.96
N LEU A 254 12.04 -14.12 6.78
CA LEU A 254 12.27 -14.87 5.56
C LEU A 254 13.09 -14.03 4.57
N LEU A 255 14.34 -14.42 4.36
CA LEU A 255 15.27 -13.81 3.41
C LEU A 255 15.72 -14.84 2.36
N ASP A 256 16.12 -14.34 1.21
CA ASP A 256 16.70 -15.10 0.10
C ASP A 256 15.94 -16.40 -0.23
N VAL A 257 16.55 -17.59 -0.11
CA VAL A 257 15.91 -18.89 -0.40
C VAL A 257 14.78 -19.27 0.57
N PHE A 258 14.66 -18.56 1.70
CA PHE A 258 13.53 -18.73 2.61
C PHE A 258 12.32 -17.85 2.27
N ALA A 259 12.51 -16.81 1.46
CA ALA A 259 11.42 -15.87 1.11
C ALA A 259 10.45 -16.48 0.07
N THR A 260 10.05 -17.74 0.24
CA THR A 260 9.21 -18.52 -0.66
C THR A 260 7.75 -18.44 -0.29
N GLU A 261 6.86 -18.63 -1.27
CA GLU A 261 5.42 -18.79 -1.04
C GLU A 261 5.14 -19.93 -0.06
N THR A 262 5.81 -21.07 -0.25
CA THR A 262 5.66 -22.24 0.63
C THR A 262 5.92 -21.89 2.09
N LYS A 263 6.97 -21.12 2.38
CA LYS A 263 7.29 -20.70 3.75
C LYS A 263 6.26 -19.72 4.31
N VAL A 264 5.81 -18.76 3.50
CA VAL A 264 4.75 -17.81 3.91
C VAL A 264 3.49 -18.58 4.31
N ARG A 265 3.03 -19.52 3.49
CA ARG A 265 1.82 -20.31 3.76
C ARG A 265 1.94 -21.26 4.94
N GLN A 266 3.15 -21.76 5.23
CA GLN A 266 3.43 -22.63 6.39
C GLN A 266 3.58 -21.85 7.70
N THR A 267 3.83 -20.54 7.64
CA THR A 267 4.01 -19.72 8.83
C THR A 267 2.63 -19.35 9.43
N PRO A 268 2.42 -19.52 10.75
CA PRO A 268 1.18 -19.14 11.39
C PRO A 268 1.08 -17.61 11.52
N LEU A 269 0.78 -16.93 10.41
CA LEU A 269 0.82 -15.46 10.28
C LEU A 269 -0.15 -14.74 11.23
N SER A 270 -1.18 -15.40 11.73
CA SER A 270 -2.10 -14.85 12.75
C SER A 270 -1.43 -14.56 14.10
N GLN A 271 -0.22 -15.06 14.32
CA GLN A 271 0.54 -14.80 15.55
C GLN A 271 1.32 -13.47 15.52
N TYR A 272 1.41 -12.80 14.35
CA TYR A 272 2.26 -11.63 14.16
C TYR A 272 1.43 -10.35 14.04
N ARG A 273 1.84 -9.35 14.84
CA ARG A 273 1.18 -8.04 14.88
C ARG A 273 1.49 -7.19 13.67
N TYR A 274 2.76 -7.18 13.23
CA TYR A 274 3.23 -6.44 12.06
C TYR A 274 3.77 -7.42 11.02
N LEU A 275 3.29 -7.31 9.79
CA LEU A 275 3.79 -8.08 8.65
C LEU A 275 4.42 -7.12 7.64
N PHE A 276 5.63 -7.43 7.19
CA PHE A 276 6.34 -6.65 6.17
C PHE A 276 6.71 -7.54 4.99
N PHE A 277 6.30 -7.14 3.79
CA PHE A 277 6.63 -7.81 2.53
C PHE A 277 7.44 -6.86 1.65
N GLY A 278 8.75 -7.05 1.58
CA GLY A 278 9.68 -6.31 0.73
C GLY A 278 9.98 -7.10 -0.55
N THR A 279 9.19 -6.88 -1.60
CA THR A 279 9.34 -7.62 -2.87
C THR A 279 8.73 -6.85 -4.03
N HIS A 280 8.74 -7.43 -5.26
CA HIS A 280 7.98 -6.88 -6.38
C HIS A 280 6.50 -7.21 -6.26
N GLY A 281 5.67 -6.28 -6.73
CA GLY A 281 4.24 -6.50 -6.92
C GLY A 281 3.80 -6.01 -8.28
N PHE A 282 2.74 -6.59 -8.83
CA PHE A 282 2.14 -6.12 -10.08
C PHE A 282 0.63 -6.38 -10.13
N LEU A 283 -0.02 -5.66 -11.02
CA LEU A 283 -1.46 -5.75 -11.26
C LEU A 283 -1.82 -6.97 -12.10
N ALA A 284 -3.10 -7.34 -12.08
CA ALA A 284 -3.65 -8.38 -12.92
C ALA A 284 -3.30 -8.17 -14.42
N ASP A 285 -3.22 -9.25 -15.15
CA ASP A 285 -3.06 -9.29 -16.61
C ASP A 285 -1.80 -8.59 -17.17
N LYS A 286 -0.79 -8.33 -16.32
CA LYS A 286 0.48 -7.76 -16.75
C LYS A 286 1.52 -8.81 -17.16
N ILE A 287 1.39 -10.02 -16.65
CA ILE A 287 2.28 -11.15 -16.95
C ILE A 287 1.47 -12.28 -17.59
N ALA A 288 2.01 -12.83 -18.66
CA ALA A 288 1.40 -13.99 -19.31
C ALA A 288 1.27 -15.17 -18.33
N GLY A 289 0.06 -15.69 -18.17
CA GLY A 289 -0.26 -16.77 -17.26
C GLY A 289 -0.58 -16.36 -15.82
N VAL A 290 -0.48 -15.07 -15.47
CA VAL A 290 -0.87 -14.55 -14.15
C VAL A 290 -2.04 -13.57 -14.31
N GLN A 291 -3.22 -14.03 -13.95
CA GLN A 291 -4.49 -13.30 -14.16
C GLN A 291 -4.90 -12.42 -12.98
N GLU A 292 -4.18 -12.50 -11.86
CA GLU A 292 -4.50 -11.78 -10.65
C GLU A 292 -3.35 -10.86 -10.22
N PRO A 293 -3.63 -9.78 -9.48
CA PRO A 293 -2.59 -9.03 -8.79
C PRO A 293 -1.75 -9.96 -7.94
N THR A 294 -0.43 -9.78 -7.92
CA THR A 294 0.47 -10.71 -7.24
C THR A 294 1.69 -10.04 -6.63
N LEU A 295 2.19 -10.62 -5.53
CA LEU A 295 3.53 -10.37 -5.00
C LEU A 295 4.46 -11.46 -5.52
N VAL A 296 5.62 -11.06 -6.04
CA VAL A 296 6.62 -11.99 -6.58
C VAL A 296 7.58 -12.36 -5.47
N LEU A 297 7.42 -13.57 -4.94
CA LEU A 297 8.31 -14.12 -3.93
C LEU A 297 9.47 -14.86 -4.58
N THR A 298 10.36 -15.43 -3.77
CA THR A 298 11.46 -16.25 -4.28
C THR A 298 10.94 -17.35 -5.20
N GLN A 299 11.51 -17.44 -6.42
CA GLN A 299 11.09 -18.36 -7.48
C GLN A 299 11.82 -19.71 -7.44
N VAL A 300 12.71 -19.89 -6.48
CA VAL A 300 13.44 -21.13 -6.23
C VAL A 300 12.97 -21.76 -4.91
N GLU A 301 13.18 -23.09 -4.76
CA GLU A 301 12.87 -23.85 -3.54
C GLU A 301 11.36 -23.86 -3.14
N ASN A 302 10.43 -23.42 -3.99
CA ASN A 302 9.01 -23.61 -3.77
C ASN A 302 8.63 -25.10 -3.91
N LYS A 303 7.64 -25.55 -3.15
CA LYS A 303 7.08 -26.89 -3.21
C LYS A 303 5.71 -26.85 -3.88
N PRO A 304 5.46 -27.71 -4.88
CA PRO A 304 4.13 -27.76 -5.50
C PRO A 304 3.01 -27.92 -4.44
N PRO A 305 1.87 -27.25 -4.59
CA PRO A 305 1.43 -26.44 -5.75
C PRO A 305 1.93 -24.98 -5.77
N ASP A 306 2.79 -24.57 -4.83
CA ASP A 306 3.30 -23.20 -4.72
C ASP A 306 4.28 -22.91 -5.86
N ASP A 307 4.16 -21.76 -6.48
CA ASP A 307 4.90 -21.32 -7.66
C ASP A 307 5.73 -20.03 -7.45
N GLY A 308 5.67 -19.47 -6.25
CA GLY A 308 6.38 -18.25 -5.88
C GLY A 308 5.60 -16.97 -6.20
N PHE A 309 4.37 -17.10 -6.68
CA PHE A 309 3.47 -15.97 -6.89
C PHE A 309 2.38 -15.96 -5.82
N LEU A 310 2.49 -15.04 -4.87
CA LEU A 310 1.46 -14.86 -3.86
C LEU A 310 0.34 -13.97 -4.44
N THR A 311 -0.59 -14.61 -5.14
CA THR A 311 -1.71 -13.95 -5.84
C THR A 311 -2.78 -13.45 -4.88
N PHE A 312 -3.67 -12.59 -5.37
CA PHE A 312 -4.83 -12.09 -4.62
C PHE A 312 -5.63 -13.23 -3.96
N SER A 313 -6.00 -14.27 -4.72
CA SER A 313 -6.76 -15.41 -4.16
C SER A 313 -5.96 -16.20 -3.14
N LYS A 314 -4.64 -16.32 -3.27
CA LYS A 314 -3.78 -16.97 -2.27
C LYS A 314 -3.68 -16.14 -0.99
N VAL A 315 -3.65 -14.80 -1.09
CA VAL A 315 -3.69 -13.91 0.07
C VAL A 315 -5.01 -14.07 0.84
N LEU A 316 -6.14 -14.21 0.15
CA LEU A 316 -7.44 -14.44 0.79
C LEU A 316 -7.49 -15.73 1.63
N GLN A 317 -6.65 -16.72 1.32
CA GLN A 317 -6.55 -17.97 2.09
C GLN A 317 -5.67 -17.87 3.34
N LEU A 318 -4.91 -16.78 3.49
CA LEU A 318 -4.10 -16.54 4.68
C LEU A 318 -5.01 -16.24 5.88
N LYS A 319 -4.56 -16.66 7.07
CA LYS A 319 -5.23 -16.33 8.32
C LYS A 319 -4.37 -15.33 9.08
N LEU A 320 -4.85 -14.10 9.18
CA LEU A 320 -4.14 -13.00 9.82
C LEU A 320 -4.90 -12.51 11.04
N ASP A 321 -4.16 -11.96 12.00
CA ASP A 321 -4.66 -11.14 13.10
C ASP A 321 -3.74 -9.92 13.29
N ALA A 322 -3.38 -9.29 12.17
CA ALA A 322 -2.35 -8.26 12.13
C ALA A 322 -2.91 -6.85 12.36
N ASP A 323 -2.19 -6.05 13.14
CA ASP A 323 -2.47 -4.61 13.25
C ASP A 323 -2.12 -3.90 11.94
N LEU A 324 -1.03 -4.32 11.29
CA LEU A 324 -0.55 -3.71 10.05
C LEU A 324 0.13 -4.74 9.15
N VAL A 325 -0.24 -4.71 7.89
CA VAL A 325 0.55 -5.30 6.80
C VAL A 325 1.16 -4.17 5.99
N THR A 326 2.48 -4.21 5.77
CA THR A 326 3.19 -3.27 4.90
C THR A 326 3.63 -3.99 3.64
N LEU A 327 3.15 -3.51 2.51
CA LEU A 327 3.56 -3.97 1.19
C LEU A 327 4.59 -2.96 0.64
N ALA A 328 5.85 -3.20 0.96
CA ALA A 328 6.99 -2.51 0.36
C ALA A 328 7.27 -3.15 -1.02
N ALA A 329 6.21 -3.28 -1.79
CA ALA A 329 6.20 -3.82 -3.13
C ALA A 329 5.84 -2.69 -4.06
N CYS A 330 6.83 -2.24 -4.80
CA CYS A 330 6.61 -1.21 -5.80
C CYS A 330 5.81 -1.82 -6.93
N MET A 331 4.71 -1.19 -7.26
CA MET A 331 4.02 -1.48 -8.50
C MET A 331 4.85 -0.88 -9.62
N THR A 332 5.84 -1.61 -10.12
CA THR A 332 6.57 -1.23 -11.32
C THR A 332 5.54 -1.07 -12.43
N GLY A 333 5.17 0.18 -12.66
CA GLY A 333 4.23 0.57 -13.68
C GLY A 333 4.79 0.25 -15.05
N VAL A 334 4.53 -0.95 -15.53
CA VAL A 334 4.64 -1.23 -16.93
C VAL A 334 3.30 -0.85 -17.55
N GLY A 335 3.29 0.30 -18.22
CA GLY A 335 2.23 0.75 -19.11
C GLY A 335 0.86 0.91 -18.46
N GLN A 336 0.20 1.99 -18.81
CA GLN A 336 -1.17 2.39 -18.47
C GLN A 336 -1.69 1.89 -17.13
N VAL A 337 -1.76 2.80 -16.19
CA VAL A 337 -2.57 2.64 -15.01
C VAL A 337 -3.99 2.44 -15.43
N MET A 338 -4.35 1.23 -15.49
CA MET A 338 -5.74 0.87 -15.29
C MET A 338 -5.97 0.95 -13.79
N GLN A 339 -6.54 2.11 -13.37
CA GLN A 339 -7.33 2.25 -12.17
C GLN A 339 -6.69 1.74 -10.88
N GLY A 340 -6.72 2.54 -9.84
CA GLY A 340 -6.29 2.22 -8.47
C GLY A 340 -6.80 0.91 -7.85
N GLU A 341 -7.58 0.15 -8.61
CA GLU A 341 -8.09 -1.18 -8.26
C GLU A 341 -7.01 -2.18 -7.86
N GLY A 342 -5.83 -2.15 -8.50
CA GLY A 342 -4.79 -3.11 -8.15
C GLY A 342 -4.21 -2.93 -6.76
N VAL A 343 -3.87 -1.72 -6.36
CA VAL A 343 -3.39 -1.40 -5.02
C VAL A 343 -4.52 -1.59 -4.00
N LEU A 344 -5.72 -1.11 -4.33
CA LEU A 344 -6.91 -1.30 -3.52
C LEU A 344 -7.25 -2.78 -3.37
N ASN A 345 -7.09 -3.58 -4.41
CA ASN A 345 -7.35 -5.01 -4.36
C ASN A 345 -6.41 -5.75 -3.40
N PHE A 346 -5.11 -5.44 -3.39
CA PHE A 346 -4.20 -6.05 -2.39
C PHE A 346 -4.52 -5.60 -0.97
N ALA A 347 -4.75 -4.32 -0.73
CA ALA A 347 -5.19 -3.85 0.58
C ALA A 347 -6.45 -4.59 1.02
N ARG A 348 -7.42 -4.77 0.11
CA ARG A 348 -8.65 -5.52 0.34
C ARG A 348 -8.37 -6.98 0.68
N ALA A 349 -7.51 -7.67 -0.07
CA ALA A 349 -7.19 -9.07 0.17
C ALA A 349 -6.58 -9.28 1.57
N PHE A 350 -5.60 -8.47 1.95
CA PHE A 350 -4.98 -8.55 3.27
C PHE A 350 -5.93 -8.16 4.41
N GLN A 351 -6.78 -7.15 4.22
CA GLN A 351 -7.82 -6.82 5.22
C GLN A 351 -8.84 -7.95 5.36
N GLN A 352 -9.24 -8.58 4.26
CA GLN A 352 -10.14 -9.72 4.28
C GLN A 352 -9.49 -10.94 4.96
N ALA A 353 -8.19 -11.16 4.74
CA ALA A 353 -7.41 -12.20 5.41
C ALA A 353 -7.23 -11.93 6.92
N GLY A 354 -7.44 -10.69 7.40
CA GLY A 354 -7.44 -10.36 8.82
C GLY A 354 -6.57 -9.19 9.28
N ALA A 355 -6.01 -8.41 8.37
CA ALA A 355 -5.29 -7.19 8.71
C ALA A 355 -6.25 -6.03 9.04
N ARG A 356 -5.97 -5.26 10.12
CA ARG A 356 -6.71 -4.03 10.47
C ARG A 356 -6.33 -2.88 9.56
N SER A 357 -5.07 -2.85 9.16
CA SER A 357 -4.56 -1.83 8.27
C SER A 357 -3.56 -2.41 7.28
N VAL A 358 -3.50 -1.82 6.11
CA VAL A 358 -2.53 -2.18 5.08
C VAL A 358 -1.89 -0.91 4.55
N MET A 359 -0.56 -0.84 4.60
CA MET A 359 0.22 0.21 3.94
C MET A 359 0.64 -0.29 2.57
N VAL A 360 0.37 0.50 1.54
CA VAL A 360 0.68 0.16 0.15
C VAL A 360 1.42 1.30 -0.53
N ALA A 361 2.22 0.98 -1.55
CA ALA A 361 2.89 1.97 -2.38
C ALA A 361 2.13 2.22 -3.68
N LEU A 362 1.89 3.48 -4.02
CA LEU A 362 1.24 3.92 -5.27
C LEU A 362 2.21 3.93 -6.45
N TRP A 363 3.51 4.07 -6.18
CA TRP A 363 4.61 4.07 -7.16
C TRP A 363 5.94 3.71 -6.50
N ASN A 364 6.99 3.59 -7.31
CA ASN A 364 8.35 3.37 -6.83
C ASN A 364 8.86 4.61 -6.10
N ILE A 365 9.12 4.48 -4.80
CA ILE A 365 9.84 5.48 -4.03
C ILE A 365 11.33 5.14 -4.10
N PRO A 366 12.23 6.12 -4.33
CA PRO A 366 13.66 5.86 -4.35
C PRO A 366 14.15 5.18 -3.06
N VAL A 367 15.22 4.39 -3.18
CA VAL A 367 15.70 3.50 -2.12
C VAL A 367 15.99 4.24 -0.82
N ASP A 368 16.74 5.35 -0.89
CA ASP A 368 17.14 6.11 0.29
C ASP A 368 15.93 6.68 1.05
N GLU A 369 14.94 7.20 0.31
CA GLU A 369 13.71 7.74 0.86
C GLU A 369 12.84 6.64 1.46
N SER A 370 12.76 5.47 0.82
CA SER A 370 12.00 4.33 1.33
C SER A 370 12.63 3.76 2.61
N LEU A 371 13.95 3.58 2.65
CA LEU A 371 14.69 3.17 3.85
C LEU A 371 14.47 4.16 5.00
N LYS A 372 14.61 5.46 4.74
CA LYS A 372 14.35 6.51 5.72
C LYS A 372 12.92 6.48 6.23
N PHE A 373 11.95 6.31 5.31
CA PHE A 373 10.54 6.24 5.64
C PHE A 373 10.24 5.06 6.57
N TYR A 374 10.58 3.82 6.17
CA TYR A 374 10.26 2.63 6.95
C TYR A 374 10.95 2.62 8.32
N SER A 375 12.22 3.00 8.38
CA SER A 375 12.95 3.07 9.65
C SER A 375 12.30 4.07 10.61
N THR A 376 11.91 5.25 10.13
CA THR A 376 11.24 6.29 10.93
C THR A 376 9.84 5.86 11.36
N PHE A 377 9.07 5.29 10.42
CA PHE A 377 7.71 4.82 10.68
C PHE A 377 7.64 3.74 11.77
N TYR A 378 8.44 2.69 11.62
CA TYR A 378 8.41 1.58 12.59
C TYR A 378 9.04 1.95 13.93
N LYS A 379 10.03 2.85 13.95
CA LYS A 379 10.54 3.42 15.20
C LYS A 379 9.44 4.16 15.95
N ALA A 380 8.69 5.01 15.28
CA ALA A 380 7.57 5.74 15.85
C ALA A 380 6.47 4.80 16.38
N LEU A 381 6.15 3.70 15.65
CA LEU A 381 5.24 2.67 16.14
C LEU A 381 5.74 2.00 17.42
N LYS A 382 7.03 1.67 17.48
CA LYS A 382 7.64 1.06 18.69
C LYS A 382 7.62 2.02 19.88
N GLU A 383 7.70 3.31 19.63
CA GLU A 383 7.57 4.38 20.63
C GLU A 383 6.11 4.61 21.08
N GLY A 384 5.15 3.84 20.59
CA GLY A 384 3.74 3.89 21.00
C GLY A 384 2.89 4.90 20.24
N LYS A 385 3.38 5.49 19.15
CA LYS A 385 2.54 6.32 18.27
C LYS A 385 1.50 5.46 17.52
N THR A 386 0.35 6.04 17.23
CA THR A 386 -0.61 5.39 16.33
C THR A 386 -0.01 5.25 14.92
N LYS A 387 -0.55 4.35 14.11
CA LYS A 387 -0.09 4.15 12.72
C LYS A 387 -0.15 5.45 11.90
N LEU A 388 -1.21 6.23 12.10
CA LEU A 388 -1.37 7.51 11.42
C LEU A 388 -0.34 8.55 11.89
N GLN A 389 -0.07 8.65 13.18
CA GLN A 389 0.99 9.52 13.72
C GLN A 389 2.37 9.09 13.23
N ALA A 390 2.66 7.80 13.23
CA ALA A 390 3.91 7.24 12.72
C ALA A 390 4.09 7.55 11.22
N LEU A 391 3.00 7.44 10.44
CA LEU A 391 2.97 7.79 9.02
C LEU A 391 3.30 9.27 8.79
N GLN A 392 2.69 10.17 9.57
CA GLN A 392 2.98 11.61 9.50
C GLN A 392 4.45 11.92 9.82
N VAL A 393 5.00 11.33 10.91
CA VAL A 393 6.41 11.50 11.28
C VAL A 393 7.35 11.00 10.18
N ALA A 394 7.06 9.84 9.59
CA ALA A 394 7.87 9.29 8.51
C ALA A 394 7.84 10.17 7.25
N ARG A 395 6.66 10.65 6.84
CA ARG A 395 6.50 11.57 5.71
C ARG A 395 7.23 12.88 5.93
N GLN A 396 7.14 13.47 7.13
CA GLN A 396 7.85 14.70 7.48
C GLN A 396 9.38 14.50 7.43
N ALA A 397 9.89 13.35 7.88
CA ALA A 397 11.32 13.05 7.86
C ALA A 397 11.89 12.92 6.44
N VAL A 398 11.10 12.43 5.47
CA VAL A 398 11.49 12.40 4.06
C VAL A 398 11.31 13.78 3.42
N ARG A 399 10.16 14.43 3.64
CA ARG A 399 9.80 15.73 3.06
C ARG A 399 10.79 16.84 3.46
N ALA A 400 11.39 16.77 4.66
CA ALA A 400 12.40 17.73 5.12
C ALA A 400 13.63 17.78 4.19
N LYS A 401 13.97 16.68 3.53
CA LYS A 401 15.08 16.57 2.58
C LYS A 401 14.60 16.70 1.13
N GLU A 402 13.53 16.01 0.80
CA GLU A 402 12.93 15.93 -0.54
C GLU A 402 11.48 16.43 -0.49
N PRO A 403 11.22 17.76 -0.66
CA PRO A 403 9.90 18.34 -0.45
C PRO A 403 8.84 17.89 -1.47
N HIS A 404 9.25 17.46 -2.68
CA HIS A 404 8.32 17.08 -3.73
C HIS A 404 7.52 15.81 -3.34
N PRO A 405 6.18 15.77 -3.54
CA PRO A 405 5.31 14.67 -3.12
C PRO A 405 5.71 13.29 -3.63
N TYR A 406 6.36 13.20 -4.76
CA TYR A 406 6.88 11.94 -5.32
C TYR A 406 7.66 11.12 -4.28
N PHE A 407 8.48 11.77 -3.47
CA PHE A 407 9.40 11.10 -2.55
C PHE A 407 8.76 10.59 -1.26
N TRP A 408 7.61 11.15 -0.85
CA TRP A 408 7.04 10.86 0.48
C TRP A 408 5.54 10.52 0.50
N SER A 409 4.76 10.91 -0.52
CA SER A 409 3.30 10.73 -0.50
C SER A 409 2.82 9.42 -1.13
N GLY A 410 3.72 8.68 -1.79
CA GLY A 410 3.38 7.41 -2.45
C GLY A 410 3.00 6.26 -1.54
N LEU A 411 3.27 6.35 -0.23
CA LEU A 411 2.86 5.36 0.75
C LEU A 411 1.57 5.80 1.44
N ILE A 412 0.49 5.03 1.25
CA ILE A 412 -0.83 5.33 1.81
C ILE A 412 -1.28 4.22 2.77
N LEU A 413 -2.09 4.59 3.78
CA LEU A 413 -2.57 3.71 4.83
C LEU A 413 -4.06 3.44 4.66
N HIS A 414 -4.41 2.20 4.35
CA HIS A 414 -5.78 1.70 4.36
C HIS A 414 -6.16 1.15 5.72
N GLY A 415 -7.34 1.51 6.24
CA GLY A 415 -7.88 1.00 7.50
C GLY A 415 -7.66 1.91 8.70
N GLU A 416 -7.48 1.32 9.88
CA GLU A 416 -7.32 2.07 11.15
C GLU A 416 -5.93 2.71 11.26
N GLY A 417 -5.94 4.00 11.63
CA GLY A 417 -4.75 4.84 11.78
C GLY A 417 -4.02 4.72 13.12
#